data_7a499c47c8c23d05c94963b6afeb27de
#
_entry.id   7a499c47c8c23d05c94963b6afeb27de
#
_cell.length_a   1.000
_cell.length_b   1.000
_cell.length_c   1.000
_cell.angle_alpha   90.00
_cell.angle_beta   90.00
_cell.angle_gamma   90.00
#
_symmetry.space_group_name_H-M   'P 1'
#
loop_
_entity.id
_entity.type
_entity.pdbx_description
1 polymer ?
#
loop_
_entity_poly.entity_id
_entity_poly.type
_entity_poly.pdbx_seq_one_letter_code
_entity_poly.pdbx_strand_id
1 'polypeptide(L)'
;MLAFDILEYQKRLTKTKQRMAENDMEVLLVTDPANMNYLSGYDAWSFYVHQMLIIIIDEPQPIWIGRYQDANGAKITTWIYNENIIPFPDYYVQSSIYHPMDFIAEILKQIGQGNRKIGVEMDNYYFTAKAYERLKYGLPNATFKNADLLVNYVRIIKSEQEIEYMKRAAEIADQAMYKAKESVRA
;
A
#
# COMPACT_ATOMS: atom_id res chain seq x y z
N MET A 1 -0.16 15.36 8.42
CA MET A 1 -1.60 15.43 8.83
C MET A 1 -2.36 14.46 7.94
N LEU A 2 -3.19 13.61 8.50
CA LEU A 2 -4.02 12.67 7.73
C LEU A 2 -5.06 13.42 6.88
N ALA A 3 -5.30 12.96 5.65
CA ALA A 3 -6.31 13.53 4.76
C ALA A 3 -7.75 13.16 5.17
N PHE A 4 -7.90 12.03 5.87
CA PHE A 4 -9.19 11.52 6.38
C PHE A 4 -9.09 11.20 7.86
N ASP A 5 -10.22 11.07 8.51
CA ASP A 5 -10.29 10.57 9.89
C ASP A 5 -9.87 9.10 9.96
N ILE A 6 -9.31 8.70 11.10
CA ILE A 6 -8.86 7.30 11.33
C ILE A 6 -9.99 6.30 11.09
N LEU A 7 -11.23 6.65 11.45
CA LEU A 7 -12.40 5.81 11.23
C LEU A 7 -12.65 5.53 9.74
N GLU A 8 -12.33 6.46 8.85
CA GLU A 8 -12.45 6.25 7.40
C GLU A 8 -11.44 5.21 6.93
N TYR A 9 -10.18 5.30 7.36
CA TYR A 9 -9.16 4.29 7.04
C TYR A 9 -9.52 2.90 7.59
N GLN A 10 -10.05 2.83 8.79
CA GLN A 10 -10.51 1.57 9.40
C GLN A 10 -11.66 0.94 8.60
N LYS A 11 -12.62 1.74 8.12
CA LYS A 11 -13.71 1.26 7.25
C LYS A 11 -13.16 0.71 5.93
N ARG A 12 -12.18 1.40 5.31
CA ARG A 12 -11.51 0.95 4.08
C ARG A 12 -10.77 -0.36 4.29
N LEU A 13 -10.04 -0.48 5.40
CA LEU A 13 -9.35 -1.70 5.78
C LEU A 13 -10.35 -2.86 6.00
N THR A 14 -11.47 -2.62 6.68
CA THR A 14 -12.51 -3.63 6.89
C THR A 14 -13.08 -4.14 5.57
N LYS A 15 -13.43 -3.25 4.63
CA LYS A 15 -13.90 -3.64 3.30
C LYS A 15 -12.85 -4.44 2.52
N THR A 16 -11.57 -4.06 2.64
CA THR A 16 -10.46 -4.78 2.00
C THR A 16 -10.33 -6.19 2.58
N LYS A 17 -10.38 -6.34 3.89
CA LYS A 17 -10.34 -7.65 4.56
C LYS A 17 -11.53 -8.55 4.19
N GLN A 18 -12.71 -7.96 4.04
CA GLN A 18 -13.86 -8.70 3.52
C GLN A 18 -13.56 -9.27 2.13
N ARG A 19 -13.00 -8.46 1.23
CA ARG A 19 -12.59 -8.92 -0.11
C ARG A 19 -11.48 -9.98 -0.05
N MET A 20 -10.53 -9.85 0.89
CA MET A 20 -9.52 -10.88 1.11
C MET A 20 -10.18 -12.21 1.50
N ALA A 21 -11.13 -12.20 2.45
CA ALA A 21 -11.86 -13.39 2.88
C ALA A 21 -12.65 -14.03 1.73
N GLU A 22 -13.37 -13.24 0.92
CA GLU A 22 -14.12 -13.70 -0.26
C GLU A 22 -13.20 -14.40 -1.30
N ASN A 23 -11.92 -14.00 -1.37
CA ASN A 23 -10.93 -14.58 -2.26
C ASN A 23 -9.99 -15.59 -1.58
N ASP A 24 -10.33 -16.01 -0.36
CA ASP A 24 -9.56 -17.00 0.42
C ASP A 24 -8.08 -16.57 0.57
N MET A 25 -7.85 -15.31 0.97
CA MET A 25 -6.56 -14.70 1.25
C MET A 25 -6.47 -14.34 2.73
N GLU A 26 -5.36 -14.68 3.38
CA GLU A 26 -5.14 -14.42 4.80
C GLU A 26 -4.19 -13.22 5.03
N VAL A 27 -3.29 -13.00 4.07
CA VAL A 27 -2.35 -11.88 4.02
C VAL A 27 -2.45 -11.22 2.66
N LEU A 28 -2.39 -9.88 2.60
CA LEU A 28 -2.34 -9.12 1.35
C LEU A 28 -1.11 -8.23 1.33
N LEU A 29 -0.32 -8.34 0.28
CA LEU A 29 0.84 -7.51 0.02
C LEU A 29 0.47 -6.44 -1.02
N VAL A 30 0.40 -5.19 -0.56
CA VAL A 30 0.02 -4.03 -1.37
C VAL A 30 1.27 -3.24 -1.70
N THR A 31 1.52 -3.03 -2.99
CA THR A 31 2.69 -2.28 -3.48
C THR A 31 2.32 -1.09 -4.34
N ASP A 32 1.09 -1.00 -4.82
CA ASP A 32 0.59 0.18 -5.53
C ASP A 32 0.52 1.40 -4.58
N PRO A 33 1.20 2.51 -4.88
CA PRO A 33 1.22 3.69 -4.02
C PRO A 33 -0.16 4.28 -3.73
N ALA A 34 -1.06 4.25 -4.72
CA ALA A 34 -2.41 4.77 -4.53
C ALA A 34 -3.25 3.86 -3.62
N ASN A 35 -3.04 2.54 -3.66
CA ASN A 35 -3.65 1.58 -2.76
C ASN A 35 -3.06 1.70 -1.34
N MET A 36 -1.75 1.87 -1.22
CA MET A 36 -1.08 2.13 0.06
C MET A 36 -1.61 3.42 0.71
N ASN A 37 -1.71 4.52 -0.04
CA ASN A 37 -2.28 5.78 0.43
C ASN A 37 -3.74 5.60 0.89
N TYR A 38 -4.56 4.94 0.08
CA TYR A 38 -5.98 4.71 0.39
C TYR A 38 -6.19 3.97 1.72
N LEU A 39 -5.34 2.98 2.02
CA LEU A 39 -5.48 2.11 3.18
C LEU A 39 -4.80 2.67 4.43
N SER A 40 -3.71 3.41 4.27
CA SER A 40 -2.87 3.83 5.40
C SER A 40 -2.73 5.34 5.57
N GLY A 41 -3.01 6.11 4.53
CA GLY A 41 -2.69 7.53 4.47
C GLY A 41 -1.24 7.81 4.07
N TYR A 42 -0.45 6.78 3.74
CA TYR A 42 0.94 6.96 3.32
C TYR A 42 1.03 7.86 2.09
N ASP A 43 1.46 9.10 2.31
CA ASP A 43 1.51 10.13 1.28
C ASP A 43 2.95 10.34 0.77
N ALA A 44 3.54 9.26 0.30
CA ALA A 44 4.82 9.23 -0.37
C ALA A 44 4.91 7.97 -1.25
N TRP A 45 5.92 7.92 -2.11
CA TRP A 45 6.22 6.75 -2.93
C TRP A 45 7.70 6.72 -3.29
N SER A 46 8.19 5.54 -3.68
CA SER A 46 9.53 5.40 -4.21
C SER A 46 9.48 4.81 -5.61
N PHE A 47 10.25 5.38 -6.52
CA PHE A 47 10.30 4.92 -7.90
C PHE A 47 11.06 3.60 -8.06
N TYR A 48 12.14 3.40 -7.31
CA TYR A 48 13.08 2.28 -7.50
C TYR A 48 13.34 1.45 -6.26
N VAL A 49 12.85 1.86 -5.10
CA VAL A 49 12.97 1.12 -3.85
C VAL A 49 11.62 0.54 -3.50
N HIS A 50 11.57 -0.77 -3.27
CA HIS A 50 10.34 -1.43 -2.89
C HIS A 50 9.80 -0.90 -1.56
N GLN A 51 8.53 -0.56 -1.57
CA GLN A 51 7.73 -0.25 -0.39
C GLN A 51 6.52 -1.17 -0.39
N MET A 52 6.03 -1.54 0.78
CA MET A 52 4.93 -2.48 0.89
C MET A 52 4.07 -2.19 2.11
N LEU A 53 2.77 -2.33 1.95
CA LEU A 53 1.83 -2.41 3.04
C LEU A 53 1.35 -3.87 3.16
N ILE A 54 1.52 -4.47 4.33
CA ILE A 54 1.08 -5.83 4.63
C ILE A 54 -0.21 -5.75 5.43
N ILE A 55 -1.27 -6.38 4.92
CA ILE A 55 -2.53 -6.50 5.62
C ILE A 55 -2.70 -7.95 6.03
N ILE A 56 -2.89 -8.19 7.32
CA ILE A 56 -3.18 -9.50 7.88
C ILE A 56 -4.64 -9.50 8.29
N ILE A 57 -5.38 -10.53 7.90
CA ILE A 57 -6.84 -10.56 8.04
C ILE A 57 -7.29 -10.42 9.50
N ASP A 58 -6.54 -11.03 10.43
CA ASP A 58 -6.86 -11.07 11.86
C ASP A 58 -6.27 -9.89 12.66
N GLU A 59 -5.38 -9.06 12.05
CA GLU A 59 -4.69 -7.99 12.75
C GLU A 59 -5.40 -6.63 12.58
N PRO A 60 -5.52 -5.80 13.61
CA PRO A 60 -6.29 -4.55 13.56
C PRO A 60 -5.64 -3.47 12.68
N GLN A 61 -4.34 -3.53 12.48
CA GLN A 61 -3.59 -2.55 11.72
C GLN A 61 -2.71 -3.20 10.66
N PRO A 62 -2.47 -2.53 9.53
CA PRO A 62 -1.47 -2.96 8.57
C PRO A 62 -0.05 -2.73 9.10
N ILE A 63 0.92 -3.41 8.46
CA ILE A 63 2.34 -3.18 8.66
C ILE A 63 2.89 -2.50 7.42
N TRP A 64 3.61 -1.39 7.59
CA TRP A 64 4.32 -0.73 6.51
C TRP A 64 5.78 -1.16 6.50
N ILE A 65 6.32 -1.54 5.34
CA ILE A 65 7.74 -1.90 5.17
C ILE A 65 8.33 -1.11 4.01
N GLY A 66 9.48 -0.52 4.23
CA GLY A 66 10.22 0.23 3.21
C GLY A 66 11.63 0.55 3.68
N ARG A 67 12.34 1.38 2.93
CA ARG A 67 13.67 1.84 3.27
C ARG A 67 13.65 2.68 4.55
N TYR A 68 14.75 2.65 5.31
CA TYR A 68 14.88 3.38 6.58
C TYR A 68 14.55 4.89 6.44
N GLN A 69 15.04 5.52 5.38
CA GLN A 69 14.76 6.94 5.11
C GLN A 69 13.26 7.20 4.91
N ASP A 70 12.56 6.31 4.21
CA ASP A 70 11.15 6.47 3.84
C ASP A 70 10.22 6.21 5.04
N ALA A 71 10.68 5.45 6.03
CA ALA A 71 9.95 5.17 7.27
C ALA A 71 9.62 6.45 8.04
N ASN A 72 10.44 7.50 7.94
CA ASN A 72 10.13 8.80 8.56
C ASN A 72 8.88 9.44 7.93
N GLY A 73 8.71 9.31 6.62
CA GLY A 73 7.49 9.73 5.93
C GLY A 73 6.27 8.93 6.39
N ALA A 74 6.41 7.59 6.49
CA ALA A 74 5.35 6.72 6.97
C ALA A 74 4.88 7.07 8.39
N LYS A 75 5.81 7.35 9.31
CA LYS A 75 5.47 7.76 10.69
C LYS A 75 4.68 9.07 10.78
N ILE A 76 4.86 9.97 9.83
CA ILE A 76 4.22 11.30 9.84
C ILE A 76 2.88 11.29 9.10
N THR A 77 2.75 10.49 8.04
CA THR A 77 1.61 10.56 7.12
C THR A 77 0.58 9.46 7.34
N THR A 78 0.92 8.36 8.05
CA THR A 78 0.00 7.23 8.25
C THR A 78 -0.72 7.29 9.60
N TRP A 79 -1.84 6.54 9.69
CA TRP A 79 -2.53 6.27 10.95
C TRP A 79 -2.00 5.00 11.66
N ILE A 80 -0.97 4.36 11.08
CA ILE A 80 -0.36 3.13 11.58
C ILE A 80 0.48 3.46 12.81
N TYR A 81 0.44 2.58 13.81
CA TYR A 81 1.32 2.72 14.99
C TYR A 81 2.79 2.56 14.58
N ASN A 82 3.67 3.30 15.26
CA ASN A 82 5.08 3.34 14.91
C ASN A 82 5.77 1.96 14.98
N GLU A 83 5.31 1.07 15.86
CA GLU A 83 5.79 -0.31 15.97
C GLU A 83 5.48 -1.17 14.73
N ASN A 84 4.47 -0.80 13.95
CA ASN A 84 4.10 -1.46 12.70
C ASN A 84 4.75 -0.80 11.47
N ILE A 85 5.66 0.17 11.67
CA ILE A 85 6.44 0.76 10.59
C ILE A 85 7.86 0.18 10.69
N ILE A 86 8.14 -0.80 9.84
CA ILE A 86 9.35 -1.62 9.90
C ILE A 86 10.30 -1.25 8.75
N PRO A 87 11.37 -0.50 9.01
CA PRO A 87 12.33 -0.17 7.97
C PRO A 87 13.32 -1.31 7.72
N PHE A 88 13.65 -1.56 6.45
CA PHE A 88 14.80 -2.40 6.12
C PHE A 88 16.07 -1.55 5.95
N PRO A 89 17.25 -2.14 6.25
CA PRO A 89 18.54 -1.48 6.10
C PRO A 89 18.88 -1.10 4.65
N ASP A 90 19.65 -0.04 4.47
CA ASP A 90 20.00 0.49 3.14
C ASP A 90 20.80 -0.49 2.26
N TYR A 91 21.47 -1.49 2.83
CA TYR A 91 22.19 -2.49 2.04
C TYR A 91 21.26 -3.42 1.22
N TYR A 92 19.95 -3.35 1.42
CA TYR A 92 18.96 -3.98 0.54
C TYR A 92 18.65 -3.16 -0.71
N VAL A 93 19.02 -1.87 -0.72
CA VAL A 93 18.70 -0.95 -1.84
C VAL A 93 19.68 -1.18 -2.99
N GLN A 94 19.15 -1.52 -4.17
CA GLN A 94 19.94 -1.76 -5.40
C GLN A 94 21.13 -2.73 -5.20
N SER A 95 20.97 -3.71 -4.35
CA SER A 95 21.99 -4.71 -4.06
C SER A 95 21.94 -5.86 -5.06
N SER A 96 23.12 -6.35 -5.46
CA SER A 96 23.25 -7.57 -6.27
C SER A 96 23.10 -8.86 -5.43
N ILE A 97 23.24 -8.77 -4.11
CA ILE A 97 23.22 -9.90 -3.17
C ILE A 97 21.87 -9.99 -2.44
N TYR A 98 21.41 -8.87 -1.86
CA TYR A 98 20.21 -8.78 -1.05
C TYR A 98 19.04 -8.19 -1.83
N HIS A 99 17.83 -8.61 -1.48
CA HIS A 99 16.62 -8.06 -2.07
C HIS A 99 15.62 -7.68 -0.96
N PRO A 100 14.91 -6.55 -1.03
CA PRO A 100 13.93 -6.17 0.00
C PRO A 100 12.90 -7.26 0.33
N MET A 101 12.54 -8.10 -0.65
CA MET A 101 11.61 -9.21 -0.43
C MET A 101 12.17 -10.33 0.46
N ASP A 102 13.50 -10.44 0.60
CA ASP A 102 14.10 -11.38 1.55
C ASP A 102 13.83 -10.93 2.98
N PHE A 103 13.96 -9.62 3.22
CA PHE A 103 13.62 -9.01 4.50
C PHE A 103 12.15 -9.16 4.82
N ILE A 104 11.27 -8.88 3.85
CA ILE A 104 9.81 -9.02 4.01
C ILE A 104 9.43 -10.48 4.30
N ALA A 105 10.03 -11.44 3.60
CA ALA A 105 9.80 -12.85 3.85
C ALA A 105 10.22 -13.26 5.27
N GLU A 106 11.33 -12.72 5.76
CA GLU A 106 11.79 -12.97 7.12
C GLU A 106 10.84 -12.39 8.17
N ILE A 107 10.38 -11.15 7.99
CA ILE A 107 9.37 -10.54 8.86
C ILE A 107 8.09 -11.39 8.88
N LEU A 108 7.58 -11.82 7.71
CA LEU A 108 6.39 -12.67 7.64
C LEU A 108 6.54 -13.99 8.38
N LYS A 109 7.74 -14.61 8.36
CA LYS A 109 8.02 -15.80 9.17
C LYS A 109 8.03 -15.49 10.65
N GLN A 110 8.73 -14.42 11.07
CA GLN A 110 8.85 -14.03 12.48
C GLN A 110 7.50 -13.75 13.13
N ILE A 111 6.56 -13.16 12.38
CA ILE A 111 5.19 -12.90 12.87
C ILE A 111 4.22 -14.06 12.61
N GLY A 112 4.73 -15.26 12.21
CA GLY A 112 3.91 -16.46 12.05
C GLY A 112 3.05 -16.51 10.78
N GLN A 113 3.32 -15.65 9.79
CA GLN A 113 2.53 -15.57 8.54
C GLN A 113 3.17 -16.29 7.35
N GLY A 114 4.31 -16.94 7.56
CA GLY A 114 5.12 -17.55 6.49
C GLY A 114 4.50 -18.74 5.75
N ASN A 115 3.40 -19.31 6.24
CA ASN A 115 2.72 -20.48 5.66
C ASN A 115 1.28 -20.17 5.22
N ARG A 116 0.93 -18.89 5.13
CA ARG A 116 -0.43 -18.40 4.84
C ARG A 116 -0.72 -18.33 3.34
N LYS A 117 -1.98 -18.10 3.03
CA LYS A 117 -2.46 -17.74 1.68
C LYS A 117 -2.24 -16.25 1.48
N ILE A 118 -1.26 -15.91 0.66
CA ILE A 118 -0.76 -14.53 0.48
C ILE A 118 -1.23 -14.00 -0.87
N GLY A 119 -2.08 -12.99 -0.85
CA GLY A 119 -2.44 -12.20 -2.03
C GLY A 119 -1.33 -11.21 -2.37
N VAL A 120 -1.01 -11.08 -3.65
CA VAL A 120 0.01 -10.15 -4.17
C VAL A 120 -0.56 -9.40 -5.37
N GLU A 121 -0.34 -8.11 -5.45
CA GLU A 121 -0.63 -7.29 -6.63
C GLU A 121 0.40 -7.62 -7.73
N MET A 122 0.16 -8.66 -8.52
CA MET A 122 1.14 -9.24 -9.46
C MET A 122 1.31 -8.39 -10.72
N ASP A 123 0.25 -7.76 -11.22
CA ASP A 123 0.26 -6.86 -12.37
C ASP A 123 0.41 -5.40 -11.92
N ASN A 124 1.46 -5.13 -11.15
CA ASN A 124 1.75 -3.84 -10.58
C ASN A 124 3.16 -3.38 -10.99
N TYR A 125 3.25 -2.13 -11.44
CA TYR A 125 4.51 -1.53 -11.86
C TYR A 125 5.61 -1.55 -10.76
N TYR A 126 5.20 -1.54 -9.49
CA TYR A 126 6.10 -1.54 -8.33
C TYR A 126 6.43 -2.93 -7.80
N PHE A 127 5.88 -3.99 -8.43
CA PHE A 127 6.13 -5.37 -8.05
C PHE A 127 6.71 -6.15 -9.23
N THR A 128 8.02 -6.39 -9.19
CA THR A 128 8.75 -7.01 -10.30
C THR A 128 8.70 -8.55 -10.25
N ALA A 129 8.97 -9.20 -11.38
CA ALA A 129 9.15 -10.65 -11.43
C ALA A 129 10.20 -11.13 -10.43
N LYS A 130 11.30 -10.37 -10.26
CA LYS A 130 12.34 -10.66 -9.27
C LYS A 130 11.82 -10.61 -7.84
N ALA A 131 10.96 -9.65 -7.52
CA ALA A 131 10.32 -9.54 -6.22
C ALA A 131 9.49 -10.82 -5.92
N TYR A 132 8.72 -11.29 -6.89
CA TYR A 132 7.93 -12.52 -6.74
C TYR A 132 8.80 -13.77 -6.54
N GLU A 133 9.87 -13.93 -7.34
CA GLU A 133 10.81 -15.04 -7.16
C GLU A 133 11.44 -15.06 -5.78
N ARG A 134 11.88 -13.88 -5.27
CA ARG A 134 12.49 -13.78 -3.94
C ARG A 134 11.51 -14.10 -2.82
N LEU A 135 10.27 -13.62 -2.91
CA LEU A 135 9.21 -13.97 -1.95
C LEU A 135 8.93 -15.48 -1.95
N LYS A 136 8.78 -16.10 -3.12
CA LYS A 136 8.58 -17.56 -3.22
C LYS A 136 9.74 -18.35 -2.63
N TYR A 137 10.97 -17.92 -2.90
CA TYR A 137 12.15 -18.54 -2.33
C TYR A 137 12.18 -18.41 -0.81
N GLY A 138 11.87 -17.21 -0.30
CA GLY A 138 11.85 -16.92 1.13
C GLY A 138 10.69 -17.58 1.87
N LEU A 139 9.56 -17.85 1.22
CA LEU A 139 8.33 -18.40 1.81
C LEU A 139 7.87 -19.67 1.08
N PRO A 140 8.66 -20.77 1.14
CA PRO A 140 8.39 -21.97 0.34
C PRO A 140 7.08 -22.69 0.70
N ASN A 141 6.54 -22.45 1.90
CA ASN A 141 5.31 -23.06 2.40
C ASN A 141 4.08 -22.15 2.23
N ALA A 142 4.24 -20.91 1.75
CA ALA A 142 3.13 -20.02 1.48
C ALA A 142 2.44 -20.37 0.17
N THR A 143 1.13 -20.12 0.12
CA THR A 143 0.36 -20.19 -1.14
C THR A 143 0.16 -18.77 -1.65
N PHE A 144 0.75 -18.44 -2.81
CA PHE A 144 0.58 -17.13 -3.43
C PHE A 144 -0.63 -17.10 -4.35
N LYS A 145 -1.42 -16.04 -4.23
CA LYS A 145 -2.60 -15.77 -5.03
C LYS A 145 -2.48 -14.41 -5.72
N ASN A 146 -3.04 -14.31 -6.90
CA ASN A 146 -3.18 -13.02 -7.58
C ASN A 146 -4.24 -12.17 -6.86
N ALA A 147 -3.86 -10.96 -6.45
CA ALA A 147 -4.71 -9.98 -5.79
C ALA A 147 -4.84 -8.69 -6.62
N ASP A 148 -4.59 -8.76 -7.93
CA ASP A 148 -4.72 -7.62 -8.82
C ASP A 148 -6.10 -7.01 -8.71
N LEU A 149 -6.13 -5.67 -8.65
CA LEU A 149 -7.33 -4.87 -8.55
C LEU A 149 -8.20 -5.10 -7.28
N LEU A 150 -7.78 -5.94 -6.31
CA LEU A 150 -8.58 -6.21 -5.12
C LEU A 150 -8.90 -4.91 -4.37
N VAL A 151 -7.88 -4.11 -4.07
CA VAL A 151 -8.05 -2.80 -3.41
C VAL A 151 -8.72 -1.79 -4.35
N ASN A 152 -8.41 -1.82 -5.64
CA ASN A 152 -9.04 -0.95 -6.64
C ASN A 152 -10.56 -1.13 -6.67
N TYR A 153 -11.07 -2.34 -6.59
CA TYR A 153 -12.51 -2.62 -6.50
C TYR A 153 -13.14 -2.08 -5.21
N VAL A 154 -12.41 -2.04 -4.10
CA VAL A 154 -12.88 -1.36 -2.88
C VAL A 154 -12.95 0.15 -3.10
N ARG A 155 -11.99 0.73 -3.81
CA ARG A 155 -11.87 2.18 -4.10
C ARG A 155 -12.89 2.68 -5.14
N ILE A 156 -13.46 1.80 -5.98
CA ILE A 156 -14.44 2.21 -7.01
C ILE A 156 -15.64 2.90 -6.38
N ILE A 157 -16.14 2.38 -5.25
CA ILE A 157 -17.29 2.98 -4.54
C ILE A 157 -16.77 3.96 -3.51
N LYS A 158 -17.00 5.25 -3.79
CA LYS A 158 -16.52 6.36 -2.97
C LYS A 158 -17.38 6.52 -1.71
N SER A 159 -16.73 6.90 -0.62
CA SER A 159 -17.42 7.37 0.57
C SER A 159 -17.97 8.79 0.36
N GLU A 160 -18.89 9.23 1.23
CA GLU A 160 -19.42 10.59 1.17
C GLU A 160 -18.30 11.62 1.31
N GLN A 161 -17.34 11.39 2.18
CA GLN A 161 -16.19 12.29 2.38
C GLN A 161 -15.28 12.33 1.13
N GLU A 162 -15.06 11.21 0.47
CA GLU A 162 -14.32 11.17 -0.80
C GLU A 162 -15.05 11.96 -1.89
N ILE A 163 -16.37 11.84 -1.99
CA ILE A 163 -17.19 12.60 -2.95
C ILE A 163 -17.09 14.11 -2.67
N GLU A 164 -17.11 14.50 -1.40
CA GLU A 164 -16.95 15.91 -1.01
C GLU A 164 -15.59 16.47 -1.47
N TYR A 165 -14.52 15.73 -1.21
CA TYR A 165 -13.17 16.15 -1.66
C TYR A 165 -13.04 16.19 -3.18
N MET A 166 -13.67 15.25 -3.89
CA MET A 166 -13.69 15.25 -5.35
C MET A 166 -14.44 16.47 -5.92
N LYS A 167 -15.59 16.86 -5.33
CA LYS A 167 -16.33 18.07 -5.73
C LYS A 167 -15.47 19.31 -5.53
N ARG A 168 -14.83 19.44 -4.36
CA ARG A 168 -13.95 20.56 -4.07
C ARG A 168 -12.75 20.65 -5.01
N ALA A 169 -12.15 19.51 -5.34
CA ALA A 169 -11.06 19.45 -6.31
C ALA A 169 -11.52 19.88 -7.71
N ALA A 170 -12.73 19.48 -8.12
CA ALA A 170 -13.32 19.92 -9.40
C ALA A 170 -13.56 21.43 -9.42
N GLU A 171 -14.10 22.04 -8.36
CA GLU A 171 -14.28 23.48 -8.24
C GLU A 171 -12.96 24.26 -8.40
N ILE A 172 -11.86 23.75 -7.77
CA ILE A 172 -10.53 24.34 -7.91
C ILE A 172 -10.03 24.23 -9.35
N ALA A 173 -10.23 23.08 -9.99
CA ALA A 173 -9.84 22.87 -11.40
C ALA A 173 -10.61 23.81 -12.34
N ASP A 174 -11.91 23.98 -12.13
CA ASP A 174 -12.74 24.91 -12.91
C ASP A 174 -12.24 26.36 -12.78
N GLN A 175 -11.94 26.80 -11.56
CA GLN A 175 -11.38 28.14 -11.31
C GLN A 175 -10.03 28.32 -12.03
N ALA A 176 -9.15 27.32 -11.99
CA ALA A 176 -7.86 27.37 -12.70
C ALA A 176 -8.07 27.47 -14.22
N MET A 177 -9.01 26.70 -14.78
CA MET A 177 -9.35 26.74 -16.21
C MET A 177 -9.94 28.09 -16.63
N TYR A 178 -10.83 28.68 -15.81
CA TYR A 178 -11.34 30.02 -16.07
C TYR A 178 -10.23 31.07 -16.09
N LYS A 179 -9.33 31.03 -15.12
CA LYS A 179 -8.17 31.94 -15.06
C LYS A 179 -7.23 31.77 -16.27
N ALA A 180 -6.95 30.54 -16.65
CA ALA A 180 -6.16 30.27 -17.86
C ALA A 180 -6.83 30.88 -19.11
N LYS A 181 -8.14 30.67 -19.28
CA LYS A 181 -8.92 31.24 -20.40
C LYS A 181 -8.88 32.77 -20.41
N GLU A 182 -9.06 33.43 -19.26
CA GLU A 182 -8.99 34.91 -19.14
C GLU A 182 -7.58 35.44 -19.48
N SER A 183 -6.54 34.66 -19.25
CA SER A 183 -5.14 35.05 -19.49
C SER A 183 -4.69 34.90 -20.94
N VAL A 184 -5.42 34.14 -21.75
CA VAL A 184 -5.12 33.98 -23.18
C VAL A 184 -5.51 35.27 -23.91
N ARG A 185 -4.50 35.95 -24.49
CA ARG A 185 -4.67 37.12 -25.36
C ARG A 185 -4.40 36.71 -26.80
N ALA A 186 -5.26 37.14 -27.71
CA ALA A 186 -5.06 37.01 -29.15
C ALA A 186 -3.91 37.92 -29.63
#